data_e01969d1b7f2586ba7f84161fd61616c
#
_entry.id   e01969d1b7f2586ba7f84161fd61616c
#
_cell.length_a   1.000
_cell.length_b   1.000
_cell.length_c   1.000
_cell.angle_alpha   90.00
_cell.angle_beta   90.00
_cell.angle_gamma   90.00
#
_symmetry.space_group_name_H-M   'P 1'
#
loop_
_entity.id
_entity.type
_entity.pdbx_description
1 polymer ?
#
loop_
_entity_poly.entity_id
_entity_poly.type
_entity_poly.pdbx_seq_one_letter_code
_entity_poly.pdbx_strand_id
1 'polypeptide(L)'
;MSPSARKTFTARLEPDGTALKWVIARIPFDIEKAWPERRRLRVRGEISSIGSRTGGFAFRTSLFPARVGKGHVVLVNKKMQKGAGARPGDSVRMVLEPDLEERKAVMPKELERALRGDRQLRKWFDALTEYVRRTFCAMVSEIKSEEARERMAERIAERLLLTMEGEFETPPILRAAFARQPLAEAGWKAMTPAQRRGSLLAIFYYESAEARERRAAKVVELALKKAKKQRN
;
A
#
# COMPACT_ATOMS: atom_id res chain seq x y z
N MET A 1 -13.57 31.42 11.22
CA MET A 1 -12.21 30.90 10.95
C MET A 1 -12.10 29.57 11.67
N SER A 2 -12.07 28.48 10.95
CA SER A 2 -11.86 27.16 11.57
C SER A 2 -10.51 27.15 12.30
N PRO A 3 -10.42 26.59 13.53
CA PRO A 3 -9.15 26.49 14.23
C PRO A 3 -8.14 25.75 13.34
N SER A 4 -6.92 26.25 13.28
CA SER A 4 -5.85 25.70 12.42
C SER A 4 -5.83 24.18 12.49
N ALA A 5 -6.18 23.51 11.40
CA ALA A 5 -6.15 22.05 11.30
C ALA A 5 -4.72 21.49 11.50
N ARG A 6 -3.73 22.38 11.50
CA ARG A 6 -2.31 22.07 11.64
C ARG A 6 -1.95 21.90 13.13
N LYS A 7 -1.42 20.74 13.50
CA LYS A 7 -0.98 20.41 14.86
C LYS A 7 0.53 20.19 14.88
N THR A 8 1.20 20.84 15.83
CA THR A 8 2.64 20.67 16.07
C THR A 8 2.85 19.97 17.40
N PHE A 9 3.70 18.97 17.42
CA PHE A 9 4.04 18.22 18.63
C PHE A 9 5.43 17.59 18.53
N THR A 10 5.95 17.15 19.66
CA THR A 10 7.17 16.35 19.77
C THR A 10 6.81 14.90 20.02
N ALA A 11 7.48 13.98 19.34
CA ALA A 11 7.33 12.55 19.54
C ALA A 11 8.68 11.86 19.50
N ARG A 12 8.83 10.79 20.29
CA ARG A 12 9.99 9.90 20.22
C ARG A 12 9.77 8.88 19.12
N LEU A 13 10.81 8.62 18.33
CA LEU A 13 10.80 7.53 17.35
C LEU A 13 11.05 6.21 18.05
N GLU A 14 10.09 5.31 18.02
CA GLU A 14 10.16 4.03 18.71
C GLU A 14 9.80 2.87 17.77
N PRO A 15 10.29 1.64 18.04
CA PRO A 15 9.82 0.46 17.32
C PRO A 15 8.35 0.17 17.69
N ASP A 16 7.58 -0.33 16.72
CA ASP A 16 6.15 -0.65 16.89
C ASP A 16 5.87 -1.91 17.73
N GLY A 17 6.91 -2.54 18.26
CA GLY A 17 6.81 -3.76 19.06
C GLY A 17 6.50 -5.03 18.27
N THR A 18 6.48 -4.99 16.93
CA THR A 18 6.25 -6.16 16.08
C THR A 18 7.55 -6.75 15.53
N ALA A 19 7.47 -7.98 14.97
CA ALA A 19 8.58 -8.62 14.28
C ALA A 19 9.08 -7.82 13.06
N LEU A 20 8.23 -6.94 12.50
CA LEU A 20 8.59 -6.08 11.36
C LEU A 20 9.47 -4.89 11.78
N LYS A 21 9.58 -4.61 13.10
CA LYS A 21 10.40 -3.53 13.66
C LYS A 21 10.19 -2.18 12.98
N TRP A 22 8.93 -1.87 12.64
CA TRP A 22 8.59 -0.56 12.08
C TRP A 22 8.87 0.54 13.08
N VAL A 23 9.34 1.68 12.59
CA VAL A 23 9.53 2.87 13.41
C VAL A 23 8.26 3.69 13.39
N ILE A 24 7.78 4.06 14.57
CA ILE A 24 6.56 4.85 14.73
C ILE A 24 6.82 6.12 15.55
N ALA A 25 5.95 7.11 15.34
CA ALA A 25 5.79 8.27 16.19
C ALA A 25 4.35 8.29 16.72
N ARG A 26 4.16 8.35 18.04
CA ARG A 26 2.82 8.42 18.65
C ARG A 26 2.24 9.81 18.52
N ILE A 27 0.94 9.88 18.23
CA ILE A 27 0.18 11.12 18.21
C ILE A 27 -0.34 11.38 19.62
N PRO A 28 0.03 12.53 20.25
CA PRO A 28 -0.30 12.80 21.63
C PRO A 28 -1.72 13.37 21.85
N PHE A 29 -2.54 13.43 20.82
CA PHE A 29 -3.88 14.00 20.88
C PHE A 29 -4.93 13.12 20.20
N ASP A 30 -6.19 13.32 20.56
CA ASP A 30 -7.33 12.67 19.92
C ASP A 30 -7.58 13.26 18.53
N ILE A 31 -7.39 12.45 17.49
CA ILE A 31 -7.53 12.87 16.10
C ILE A 31 -8.99 13.11 15.71
N GLU A 32 -9.96 12.49 16.39
CA GLU A 32 -11.39 12.69 16.10
C GLU A 32 -11.85 14.05 16.55
N LYS A 33 -11.38 14.47 17.73
CA LYS A 33 -11.64 15.79 18.27
C LYS A 33 -10.86 16.89 17.52
N ALA A 34 -9.60 16.57 17.17
CA ALA A 34 -8.74 17.55 16.50
C ALA A 34 -9.13 17.81 15.05
N TRP A 35 -9.64 16.79 14.34
CA TRP A 35 -9.95 16.83 12.90
C TRP A 35 -11.27 16.12 12.56
N PRO A 36 -12.41 16.70 12.90
CA PRO A 36 -13.72 16.07 12.65
C PRO A 36 -14.02 15.87 11.15
N GLU A 37 -13.51 16.74 10.27
CA GLU A 37 -13.74 16.68 8.82
C GLU A 37 -12.69 15.86 8.06
N ARG A 38 -11.87 15.05 8.74
CA ARG A 38 -10.83 14.26 8.10
C ARG A 38 -11.40 13.26 7.09
N ARG A 39 -10.76 13.16 5.93
CA ARG A 39 -11.02 12.08 4.96
C ARG A 39 -10.17 10.85 5.31
N ARG A 40 -10.78 9.82 5.90
CA ARG A 40 -10.08 8.64 6.40
C ARG A 40 -8.99 9.09 7.40
N LEU A 41 -7.93 8.34 7.54
CA LEU A 41 -6.80 8.67 8.42
C LEU A 41 -5.59 9.22 7.63
N ARG A 42 -5.84 9.99 6.55
CA ARG A 42 -4.76 10.57 5.74
C ARG A 42 -4.29 11.90 6.31
N VAL A 43 -2.96 12.07 6.35
CA VAL A 43 -2.32 13.30 6.81
C VAL A 43 -1.18 13.70 5.89
N ARG A 44 -0.89 14.99 5.85
CA ARG A 44 0.34 15.57 5.33
C ARG A 44 1.03 16.35 6.45
N GLY A 45 2.34 16.50 6.33
CA GLY A 45 3.08 17.23 7.36
C GLY A 45 4.56 17.25 7.12
N GLU A 46 5.27 17.65 8.15
CA GLU A 46 6.71 17.77 8.18
C GLU A 46 7.28 17.08 9.41
N ILE A 47 8.47 16.52 9.28
CA ILE A 47 9.24 15.92 10.38
C ILE A 47 10.65 16.51 10.38
N SER A 48 11.15 16.89 11.54
CA SER A 48 12.51 17.39 11.73
C SER A 48 13.09 16.91 13.06
N SER A 49 14.41 16.80 13.14
CA SER A 49 15.08 16.63 14.43
C SER A 49 14.86 17.86 15.32
N ILE A 50 14.88 17.68 16.63
CA ILE A 50 14.79 18.80 17.57
C ILE A 50 16.04 19.66 17.44
N GLY A 51 15.85 20.97 17.33
CA GLY A 51 16.95 21.94 17.14
C GLY A 51 17.43 22.09 15.70
N SER A 52 16.83 21.39 14.73
CA SER A 52 17.13 21.62 13.31
C SER A 52 16.80 23.06 12.91
N ARG A 53 17.79 23.74 12.32
CA ARG A 53 17.63 25.08 11.73
C ARG A 53 17.19 25.04 10.27
N THR A 54 17.25 23.87 9.64
CA THR A 54 16.74 23.64 8.28
C THR A 54 15.27 23.21 8.36
N GLY A 55 14.49 23.53 7.35
CA GLY A 55 13.08 23.14 7.27
C GLY A 55 12.88 21.62 7.43
N GLY A 56 11.70 21.20 7.88
CA GLY A 56 11.37 19.81 8.06
C GLY A 56 11.26 19.04 6.73
N PHE A 57 11.43 17.73 6.78
CA PHE A 57 11.14 16.85 5.64
C PHE A 57 9.65 16.69 5.45
N ALA A 58 9.12 17.18 4.34
CA ALA A 58 7.70 17.08 4.00
C ALA A 58 7.31 15.64 3.62
N PHE A 59 6.14 15.20 4.09
CA PHE A 59 5.61 13.88 3.78
C PHE A 59 4.08 13.85 3.70
N ARG A 60 3.58 12.81 3.05
CA ARG A 60 2.16 12.46 3.03
C ARG A 60 2.01 10.98 3.39
N THR A 61 1.17 10.68 4.38
CA THR A 61 1.01 9.30 4.88
C THR A 61 -0.41 9.05 5.37
N SER A 62 -0.63 7.90 5.99
CA SER A 62 -1.84 7.61 6.76
C SER A 62 -1.48 7.37 8.21
N LEU A 63 -2.42 7.66 9.10
CA LEU A 63 -2.33 7.27 10.49
C LEU A 63 -2.82 5.84 10.66
N PHE A 64 -2.28 5.15 11.66
CA PHE A 64 -2.67 3.80 12.01
C PHE A 64 -3.08 3.76 13.47
N PRO A 65 -4.06 2.93 13.85
CA PRO A 65 -4.31 2.66 15.27
C PRO A 65 -3.04 2.12 15.93
N ALA A 66 -2.75 2.60 17.12
CA ALA A 66 -1.64 2.06 17.91
C ALA A 66 -1.91 0.58 18.26
N ARG A 67 -0.96 -0.31 17.98
CA ARG A 67 -1.09 -1.74 18.30
C ARG A 67 -0.97 -2.00 19.79
N VAL A 68 -0.16 -1.19 20.48
CA VAL A 68 0.02 -1.21 21.93
C VAL A 68 -0.40 0.15 22.48
N GLY A 69 -1.31 0.15 23.46
CA GLY A 69 -1.89 1.37 24.02
C GLY A 69 -3.06 1.91 23.19
N LYS A 70 -3.50 3.13 23.52
CA LYS A 70 -4.60 3.82 22.84
C LYS A 70 -4.06 4.85 21.84
N GLY A 71 -4.94 5.31 20.92
CA GLY A 71 -4.66 6.40 20.01
C GLY A 71 -4.09 5.95 18.66
N HIS A 72 -3.36 6.85 18.00
CA HIS A 72 -2.87 6.66 16.64
C HIS A 72 -1.37 6.92 16.53
N VAL A 73 -0.76 6.34 15.50
CA VAL A 73 0.66 6.47 15.19
C VAL A 73 0.88 6.85 13.73
N VAL A 74 2.01 7.49 13.48
CA VAL A 74 2.60 7.68 12.15
C VAL A 74 3.69 6.64 11.96
N LEU A 75 3.67 5.91 10.85
CA LEU A 75 4.82 5.09 10.44
C LEU A 75 5.89 6.00 9.83
N VAL A 76 7.08 6.00 10.44
CA VAL A 76 8.22 6.83 10.02
C VAL A 76 9.19 5.97 9.24
N ASN A 77 9.06 6.00 7.91
CA ASN A 77 9.89 5.20 7.02
C ASN A 77 11.33 5.73 6.91
N LYS A 78 12.22 4.97 6.28
CA LYS A 78 13.64 5.33 6.12
C LYS A 78 13.86 6.68 5.40
N LYS A 79 13.00 7.03 4.43
CA LYS A 79 13.07 8.30 3.72
C LYS A 79 12.77 9.48 4.65
N MET A 80 11.75 9.34 5.50
CA MET A 80 11.40 10.33 6.53
C MET A 80 12.50 10.44 7.59
N GLN A 81 13.05 9.31 8.08
CA GLN A 81 14.15 9.30 9.04
C GLN A 81 15.40 10.03 8.49
N LYS A 82 15.79 9.70 7.25
CA LYS A 82 16.93 10.36 6.58
C LYS A 82 16.68 11.85 6.36
N GLY A 83 15.49 12.22 5.88
CA GLY A 83 15.12 13.62 5.63
C GLY A 83 15.03 14.47 6.89
N ALA A 84 14.65 13.87 8.02
CA ALA A 84 14.61 14.54 9.32
C ALA A 84 15.97 14.53 10.04
N GLY A 85 16.95 13.77 9.56
CA GLY A 85 18.22 13.57 10.29
C GLY A 85 18.05 12.85 11.62
N ALA A 86 17.06 11.94 11.73
CA ALA A 86 16.68 11.29 12.98
C ALA A 86 16.68 9.76 12.87
N ARG A 87 16.96 9.08 13.97
CA ARG A 87 17.04 7.62 14.11
C ARG A 87 16.04 7.12 15.16
N PRO A 88 15.73 5.82 15.20
CA PRO A 88 14.97 5.24 16.31
C PRO A 88 15.62 5.59 17.65
N GLY A 89 14.82 6.04 18.61
CA GLY A 89 15.27 6.55 19.90
C GLY A 89 15.31 8.08 19.99
N ASP A 90 15.46 8.78 18.88
CA ASP A 90 15.51 10.24 18.86
C ASP A 90 14.11 10.85 19.03
N SER A 91 14.09 12.06 19.58
CA SER A 91 12.90 12.91 19.60
C SER A 91 12.86 13.80 18.37
N VAL A 92 11.69 13.88 17.74
CA VAL A 92 11.43 14.67 16.53
C VAL A 92 10.30 15.65 16.75
N ARG A 93 10.38 16.78 16.09
CA ARG A 93 9.26 17.70 15.93
C ARG A 93 8.45 17.28 14.74
N MET A 94 7.15 17.12 14.92
CA MET A 94 6.21 16.80 13.87
C MET A 94 5.16 17.90 13.71
N VAL A 95 4.86 18.21 12.49
CA VAL A 95 3.75 19.08 12.11
C VAL A 95 2.82 18.24 11.26
N LEU A 96 1.55 18.12 11.64
CA LEU A 96 0.56 17.33 10.91
C LEU A 96 -0.72 18.12 10.66
N GLU A 97 -1.35 17.87 9.53
CA GLU A 97 -2.69 18.31 9.20
C GLU A 97 -3.42 17.25 8.37
N PRO A 98 -4.76 17.24 8.35
CA PRO A 98 -5.52 16.34 7.49
C PRO A 98 -5.17 16.55 6.01
N ASP A 99 -4.95 15.45 5.29
CA ASP A 99 -4.77 15.47 3.84
C ASP A 99 -6.13 15.31 3.17
N LEU A 100 -6.77 16.43 2.90
CA LEU A 100 -8.08 16.51 2.26
C LEU A 100 -7.98 16.46 0.73
N GLU A 101 -6.77 16.62 0.18
CA GLU A 101 -6.56 16.57 -1.26
C GLU A 101 -6.78 15.18 -1.82
N GLU A 102 -7.38 15.12 -2.99
CA GLU A 102 -7.51 13.89 -3.74
C GLU A 102 -6.15 13.50 -4.33
N ARG A 103 -5.70 12.29 -3.98
CA ARG A 103 -4.43 11.75 -4.51
C ARG A 103 -4.72 11.00 -5.79
N LYS A 104 -4.75 11.69 -6.93
CA LYS A 104 -4.95 11.08 -8.24
C LYS A 104 -3.67 10.38 -8.72
N ALA A 105 -3.85 9.27 -9.44
CA ALA A 105 -2.76 8.63 -10.17
C ALA A 105 -2.36 9.53 -11.35
N VAL A 106 -1.08 9.87 -11.42
CA VAL A 106 -0.51 10.50 -12.62
C VAL A 106 0.04 9.39 -13.49
N MET A 107 -0.58 9.19 -14.65
CA MET A 107 -0.23 8.11 -15.58
C MET A 107 1.09 8.45 -16.30
N PRO A 108 2.18 7.65 -16.13
CA PRO A 108 3.38 7.81 -16.92
C PRO A 108 3.11 7.49 -18.41
N LYS A 109 3.75 8.22 -19.32
CA LYS A 109 3.58 8.02 -20.79
C LYS A 109 3.91 6.59 -21.23
N GLU A 110 4.90 5.96 -20.59
CA GLU A 110 5.33 4.60 -20.88
C GLU A 110 4.23 3.58 -20.48
N LEU A 111 3.64 3.74 -19.31
CA LEU A 111 2.55 2.85 -18.87
C LEU A 111 1.27 3.09 -19.69
N GLU A 112 0.99 4.33 -20.03
CA GLU A 112 -0.13 4.64 -20.93
C GLU A 112 0.03 3.98 -22.30
N ARG A 113 1.26 4.01 -22.87
CA ARG A 113 1.60 3.35 -24.13
C ARG A 113 1.43 1.84 -24.03
N ALA A 114 1.95 1.22 -22.96
CA ALA A 114 1.86 -0.23 -22.76
C ALA A 114 0.41 -0.73 -22.59
N LEU A 115 -0.46 0.08 -22.01
CA LEU A 115 -1.89 -0.26 -21.83
C LEU A 115 -2.76 0.06 -23.05
N ARG A 116 -2.26 0.85 -24.01
CA ARG A 116 -3.05 1.31 -25.18
C ARG A 116 -3.42 0.18 -26.13
N GLY A 117 -2.58 -0.86 -26.20
CA GLY A 117 -2.77 -2.01 -27.11
C GLY A 117 -3.99 -2.87 -26.78
N ASP A 118 -4.49 -2.80 -25.55
CA ASP A 118 -5.64 -3.57 -25.09
C ASP A 118 -6.68 -2.67 -24.39
N ARG A 119 -7.80 -2.43 -25.08
CA ARG A 119 -8.90 -1.60 -24.56
C ARG A 119 -9.57 -2.20 -23.33
N GLN A 120 -9.64 -3.53 -23.21
CA GLN A 120 -10.24 -4.19 -22.05
C GLN A 120 -9.35 -4.05 -20.83
N LEU A 121 -8.05 -4.30 -21.00
CA LEU A 121 -7.05 -4.10 -19.95
C LEU A 121 -7.02 -2.65 -19.47
N ARG A 122 -7.05 -1.68 -20.40
CA ARG A 122 -7.11 -0.25 -20.05
C ARG A 122 -8.35 0.08 -19.23
N LYS A 123 -9.54 -0.35 -19.67
CA LYS A 123 -10.79 -0.14 -18.95
C LYS A 123 -10.76 -0.80 -17.56
N TRP A 124 -10.22 -2.01 -17.48
CA TRP A 124 -10.08 -2.73 -16.23
C TRP A 124 -9.10 -2.01 -15.27
N PHE A 125 -7.96 -1.52 -15.78
CA PHE A 125 -7.01 -0.73 -15.01
C PHE A 125 -7.65 0.55 -14.46
N ASP A 126 -8.41 1.27 -15.27
CA ASP A 126 -9.09 2.51 -14.86
C ASP A 126 -10.16 2.25 -13.78
N ALA A 127 -10.73 1.06 -13.73
CA ALA A 127 -11.67 0.61 -12.69
C ALA A 127 -10.99 0.17 -11.38
N LEU A 128 -9.65 0.05 -11.34
CA LEU A 128 -8.94 -0.25 -10.12
C LEU A 128 -9.05 0.91 -9.10
N THR A 129 -8.84 0.58 -7.82
CA THR A 129 -8.82 1.62 -6.80
C THR A 129 -7.68 2.61 -7.07
N GLU A 130 -7.90 3.87 -6.72
CA GLU A 130 -6.91 4.94 -6.87
C GLU A 130 -5.56 4.59 -6.21
N TYR A 131 -5.59 3.88 -5.08
CA TYR A 131 -4.38 3.41 -4.42
C TYR A 131 -3.57 2.46 -5.31
N VAL A 132 -4.23 1.48 -5.92
CA VAL A 132 -3.57 0.48 -6.79
C VAL A 132 -3.02 1.14 -8.04
N ARG A 133 -3.81 2.00 -8.70
CA ARG A 133 -3.35 2.76 -9.87
C ARG A 133 -2.11 3.59 -9.56
N ARG A 134 -2.12 4.36 -8.47
CA ARG A 134 -0.95 5.15 -8.05
C ARG A 134 0.27 4.30 -7.77
N THR A 135 0.09 3.11 -7.18
CA THR A 135 1.21 2.21 -6.90
C THR A 135 1.91 1.80 -8.20
N PHE A 136 1.15 1.38 -9.21
CA PHE A 136 1.73 1.00 -10.50
C PHE A 136 2.33 2.19 -11.24
N CYS A 137 1.67 3.34 -11.24
CA CYS A 137 2.22 4.57 -11.83
C CYS A 137 3.55 4.97 -11.17
N ALA A 138 3.62 4.92 -9.83
CA ALA A 138 4.85 5.23 -9.10
C ALA A 138 6.00 4.26 -9.42
N MET A 139 5.71 2.95 -9.55
CA MET A 139 6.72 1.96 -9.92
C MET A 139 7.42 2.27 -11.25
N VAL A 140 6.72 2.90 -12.18
CA VAL A 140 7.32 3.35 -13.45
C VAL A 140 8.01 4.70 -13.27
N SER A 141 7.31 5.69 -12.69
CA SER A 141 7.80 7.07 -12.60
C SER A 141 9.06 7.23 -11.73
N GLU A 142 9.29 6.35 -10.76
CA GLU A 142 10.47 6.41 -9.88
C GLU A 142 11.76 5.92 -10.55
N ILE A 143 11.67 5.33 -11.74
CA ILE A 143 12.82 4.85 -12.51
C ILE A 143 13.40 6.01 -13.31
N LYS A 144 14.72 6.19 -13.28
CA LYS A 144 15.40 7.33 -13.92
C LYS A 144 15.53 7.18 -15.45
N SER A 145 15.95 6.00 -15.92
CA SER A 145 16.19 5.75 -17.35
C SER A 145 14.88 5.51 -18.09
N GLU A 146 14.74 6.09 -19.29
CA GLU A 146 13.54 5.95 -20.12
C GLU A 146 13.34 4.50 -20.56
N GLU A 147 14.39 3.85 -21.04
CA GLU A 147 14.34 2.45 -21.46
C GLU A 147 13.96 1.50 -20.30
N ALA A 148 14.43 1.81 -19.09
CA ALA A 148 14.05 1.03 -17.91
C ALA A 148 12.60 1.28 -17.48
N ARG A 149 12.06 2.51 -17.71
CA ARG A 149 10.63 2.78 -17.51
C ARG A 149 9.77 2.04 -18.51
N GLU A 150 10.17 2.00 -19.77
CA GLU A 150 9.45 1.25 -20.82
C GLU A 150 9.38 -0.23 -20.47
N ARG A 151 10.53 -0.87 -20.19
CA ARG A 151 10.56 -2.28 -19.73
C ARG A 151 9.72 -2.54 -18.49
N MET A 152 9.71 -1.61 -17.55
CA MET A 152 8.87 -1.75 -16.34
C MET A 152 7.39 -1.61 -16.70
N ALA A 153 7.02 -0.69 -17.57
CA ALA A 153 5.64 -0.48 -18.00
C ALA A 153 5.09 -1.72 -18.73
N GLU A 154 5.88 -2.33 -19.62
CA GLU A 154 5.53 -3.57 -20.31
C GLU A 154 5.32 -4.73 -19.32
N ARG A 155 6.25 -4.92 -18.38
CA ARG A 155 6.09 -5.93 -17.33
C ARG A 155 4.87 -5.70 -16.45
N ILE A 156 4.55 -4.46 -16.16
CA ILE A 156 3.34 -4.13 -15.40
C ILE A 156 2.11 -4.45 -16.24
N ALA A 157 2.06 -4.08 -17.51
CA ALA A 157 0.94 -4.38 -18.39
C ALA A 157 0.69 -5.89 -18.51
N GLU A 158 1.74 -6.70 -18.68
CA GLU A 158 1.65 -8.17 -18.67
C GLU A 158 1.06 -8.71 -17.37
N ARG A 159 1.55 -8.24 -16.23
CA ARG A 159 1.04 -8.66 -14.91
C ARG A 159 -0.40 -8.27 -14.67
N LEU A 160 -0.79 -7.09 -15.12
CA LEU A 160 -2.17 -6.62 -15.04
C LEU A 160 -3.08 -7.45 -15.94
N LEU A 161 -2.63 -7.83 -17.14
CA LEU A 161 -3.35 -8.72 -18.06
C LEU A 161 -3.58 -10.08 -17.41
N LEU A 162 -2.53 -10.74 -16.93
CA LEU A 162 -2.63 -12.03 -16.22
C LEU A 162 -3.56 -11.95 -15.01
N THR A 163 -3.57 -10.82 -14.31
CA THR A 163 -4.45 -10.60 -13.16
C THR A 163 -5.90 -10.45 -13.61
N MET A 164 -6.15 -9.67 -14.64
CA MET A 164 -7.48 -9.46 -15.23
C MET A 164 -8.06 -10.80 -15.72
N GLU A 165 -7.30 -11.54 -16.52
CA GLU A 165 -7.69 -12.87 -16.99
C GLU A 165 -7.98 -13.83 -15.82
N GLY A 166 -7.11 -13.79 -14.79
CA GLY A 166 -7.27 -14.59 -13.57
C GLY A 166 -8.50 -14.25 -12.72
N GLU A 167 -9.10 -13.07 -12.90
CA GLU A 167 -10.41 -12.74 -12.28
C GLU A 167 -11.57 -13.43 -13.00
N PHE A 168 -11.46 -13.65 -14.32
CA PHE A 168 -12.49 -14.35 -15.11
C PHE A 168 -12.30 -15.85 -15.02
N GLU A 169 -11.09 -16.35 -15.18
CA GLU A 169 -10.76 -17.76 -15.11
C GLU A 169 -9.64 -18.02 -14.12
N THR A 170 -9.88 -18.90 -13.15
CA THR A 170 -8.85 -19.24 -12.14
C THR A 170 -7.57 -19.72 -12.83
N PRO A 171 -6.42 -19.10 -12.58
CA PRO A 171 -5.16 -19.45 -13.24
C PRO A 171 -4.75 -20.92 -13.02
N PRO A 172 -4.05 -21.55 -13.99
CA PRO A 172 -3.63 -22.95 -13.89
C PRO A 172 -2.89 -23.29 -12.59
N ILE A 173 -2.02 -22.39 -12.13
CA ILE A 173 -1.27 -22.56 -10.88
C ILE A 173 -2.19 -22.69 -9.65
N LEU A 174 -3.29 -21.96 -9.61
CA LEU A 174 -4.28 -22.09 -8.54
C LEU A 174 -5.22 -23.28 -8.76
N ARG A 175 -5.62 -23.57 -10.01
CA ARG A 175 -6.41 -24.75 -10.32
C ARG A 175 -5.71 -26.04 -9.88
N ALA A 176 -4.42 -26.19 -10.20
CA ALA A 176 -3.62 -27.33 -9.78
C ALA A 176 -3.49 -27.43 -8.24
N ALA A 177 -3.39 -26.30 -7.55
CA ALA A 177 -3.33 -26.28 -6.10
C ALA A 177 -4.70 -26.62 -5.46
N PHE A 178 -5.80 -26.14 -6.02
CA PHE A 178 -7.15 -26.40 -5.53
C PHE A 178 -7.60 -27.84 -5.78
N ALA A 179 -7.16 -28.47 -6.90
CA ALA A 179 -7.38 -29.89 -7.14
C ALA A 179 -6.84 -30.79 -6.01
N ARG A 180 -5.75 -30.38 -5.38
CA ARG A 180 -5.19 -31.06 -4.19
C ARG A 180 -5.90 -30.70 -2.89
N GLN A 181 -6.63 -29.59 -2.85
CA GLN A 181 -7.29 -29.07 -1.65
C GLN A 181 -8.66 -28.42 -1.99
N PRO A 182 -9.71 -29.21 -2.21
CA PRO A 182 -11.04 -28.70 -2.61
C PRO A 182 -11.64 -27.69 -1.64
N LEU A 183 -11.33 -27.81 -0.32
CA LEU A 183 -11.78 -26.83 0.68
C LEU A 183 -11.17 -25.44 0.43
N ALA A 184 -9.96 -25.36 -0.10
CA ALA A 184 -9.37 -24.09 -0.48
C ALA A 184 -10.10 -23.44 -1.67
N GLU A 185 -10.55 -24.25 -2.64
CA GLU A 185 -11.35 -23.73 -3.75
C GLU A 185 -12.67 -23.11 -3.27
N ALA A 186 -13.36 -23.76 -2.36
CA ALA A 186 -14.57 -23.20 -1.75
C ALA A 186 -14.27 -21.87 -1.06
N GLY A 187 -13.18 -21.78 -0.30
CA GLY A 187 -12.73 -20.54 0.32
C GLY A 187 -12.35 -19.45 -0.69
N TRP A 188 -11.71 -19.80 -1.81
CA TRP A 188 -11.42 -18.89 -2.91
C TRP A 188 -12.69 -18.29 -3.52
N LYS A 189 -13.68 -19.14 -3.81
CA LYS A 189 -14.99 -18.70 -4.32
C LYS A 189 -15.71 -17.77 -3.34
N ALA A 190 -15.51 -17.96 -2.04
CA ALA A 190 -16.07 -17.13 -0.98
C ALA A 190 -15.29 -15.81 -0.72
N MET A 191 -14.16 -15.60 -1.36
CA MET A 191 -13.45 -14.32 -1.31
C MET A 191 -14.17 -13.25 -2.12
N THR A 192 -14.10 -12.00 -1.66
CA THR A 192 -14.57 -10.86 -2.45
C THR A 192 -13.73 -10.69 -3.72
N PRO A 193 -14.25 -10.06 -4.80
CA PRO A 193 -13.46 -9.76 -5.99
C PRO A 193 -12.16 -9.02 -5.66
N ALA A 194 -12.21 -8.05 -4.74
CA ALA A 194 -11.02 -7.32 -4.31
C ALA A 194 -9.97 -8.20 -3.62
N GLN A 195 -10.41 -9.18 -2.81
CA GLN A 195 -9.48 -10.13 -2.17
C GLN A 195 -8.84 -11.07 -3.19
N ARG A 196 -9.62 -11.58 -4.15
CA ARG A 196 -9.09 -12.41 -5.24
C ARG A 196 -8.10 -11.63 -6.10
N ARG A 197 -8.44 -10.42 -6.50
CA ARG A 197 -7.55 -9.51 -7.25
C ARG A 197 -6.23 -9.27 -6.52
N GLY A 198 -6.28 -8.93 -5.22
CA GLY A 198 -5.07 -8.74 -4.43
C GLY A 198 -4.18 -9.99 -4.37
N SER A 199 -4.79 -11.18 -4.32
CA SER A 199 -4.07 -12.46 -4.35
C SER A 199 -3.42 -12.73 -5.70
N LEU A 200 -4.13 -12.45 -6.81
CA LEU A 200 -3.60 -12.61 -8.18
C LEU A 200 -2.46 -11.62 -8.44
N LEU A 201 -2.62 -10.35 -8.07
CA LEU A 201 -1.55 -9.34 -8.16
C LEU A 201 -0.31 -9.79 -7.38
N ALA A 202 -0.48 -10.42 -6.22
CA ALA A 202 0.65 -10.92 -5.43
C ALA A 202 1.34 -12.13 -6.07
N ILE A 203 0.63 -13.00 -6.78
CA ILE A 203 1.20 -14.13 -7.53
C ILE A 203 1.99 -13.60 -8.72
N PHE A 204 1.36 -12.78 -9.56
CA PHE A 204 1.93 -12.30 -10.81
C PHE A 204 2.94 -11.16 -10.64
N TYR A 205 3.14 -10.66 -9.41
CA TYR A 205 4.23 -9.74 -9.10
C TYR A 205 5.61 -10.35 -9.41
N TYR A 206 5.76 -11.65 -9.26
CA TYR A 206 7.01 -12.37 -9.46
C TYR A 206 7.10 -12.95 -10.87
N GLU A 207 8.33 -13.01 -11.40
CA GLU A 207 8.62 -13.55 -12.73
C GLU A 207 8.93 -15.05 -12.67
N SER A 208 9.69 -15.51 -11.64
CA SER A 208 10.08 -16.91 -11.56
C SER A 208 8.92 -17.83 -11.15
N ALA A 209 8.90 -19.03 -11.72
CA ALA A 209 7.91 -20.06 -11.45
C ALA A 209 7.86 -20.41 -9.95
N GLU A 210 9.03 -20.61 -9.33
CA GLU A 210 9.11 -20.97 -7.90
C GLU A 210 8.58 -19.87 -6.99
N ALA A 211 8.77 -18.58 -7.35
CA ALA A 211 8.23 -17.50 -6.57
C ALA A 211 6.71 -17.39 -6.74
N ARG A 212 6.19 -17.63 -7.94
CA ARG A 212 4.74 -17.71 -8.19
C ARG A 212 4.11 -18.88 -7.43
N GLU A 213 4.74 -20.04 -7.40
CA GLU A 213 4.29 -21.22 -6.64
C GLU A 213 4.24 -20.93 -5.13
N ARG A 214 5.31 -20.34 -4.56
CA ARG A 214 5.31 -19.94 -3.15
C ARG A 214 4.18 -18.94 -2.82
N ARG A 215 3.84 -18.06 -3.75
CA ARG A 215 2.71 -17.12 -3.56
C ARG A 215 1.37 -17.81 -3.73
N ALA A 216 1.22 -18.71 -4.67
CA ALA A 216 0.02 -19.54 -4.83
C ALA A 216 -0.25 -20.38 -3.57
N ALA A 217 0.76 -20.98 -2.96
CA ALA A 217 0.63 -21.70 -1.70
C ALA A 217 0.08 -20.80 -0.58
N LYS A 218 0.55 -19.55 -0.46
CA LYS A 218 -0.01 -18.59 0.51
C LYS A 218 -1.46 -18.22 0.21
N VAL A 219 -1.83 -18.15 -1.05
CA VAL A 219 -3.24 -17.92 -1.43
C VAL A 219 -4.12 -19.09 -1.03
N VAL A 220 -3.64 -20.32 -1.19
CA VAL A 220 -4.33 -21.54 -0.71
C VAL A 220 -4.54 -21.50 0.80
N GLU A 221 -3.53 -21.13 1.57
CA GLU A 221 -3.65 -20.96 3.04
C GLU A 221 -4.71 -19.92 3.42
N LEU A 222 -4.72 -18.78 2.74
CA LEU A 222 -5.72 -17.72 2.96
C LEU A 222 -7.13 -18.19 2.62
N ALA A 223 -7.27 -18.92 1.51
CA ALA A 223 -8.53 -19.51 1.07
C ALA A 223 -9.04 -20.55 2.08
N LEU A 224 -8.18 -21.42 2.59
CA LEU A 224 -8.52 -22.37 3.65
C LEU A 224 -9.01 -21.68 4.93
N LYS A 225 -8.32 -20.62 5.37
CA LYS A 225 -8.74 -19.82 6.52
C LYS A 225 -10.13 -19.20 6.29
N LYS A 226 -10.40 -18.73 5.08
CA LYS A 226 -11.70 -18.17 4.70
C LYS A 226 -12.82 -19.22 4.75
N ALA A 227 -12.57 -20.41 4.19
CA ALA A 227 -13.54 -21.52 4.20
C ALA A 227 -13.87 -21.97 5.63
N LYS A 228 -12.85 -22.13 6.49
CA LYS A 228 -13.06 -22.50 7.90
C LYS A 228 -13.88 -21.48 8.67
N LYS A 229 -13.66 -20.17 8.43
CA LYS A 229 -14.41 -19.09 9.09
C LYS A 229 -15.90 -19.05 8.68
N GLN A 230 -16.26 -19.60 7.53
CA GLN A 230 -17.66 -19.66 7.10
C GLN A 230 -18.42 -20.88 7.65
N ARG A 231 -17.69 -21.88 8.14
CA ARG A 231 -18.28 -23.12 8.71
C ARG A 231 -18.54 -23.02 10.21
N ASN A 232 -17.90 -22.04 10.86
CA ASN A 232 -18.10 -21.67 12.27
C ASN A 232 -19.04 -20.46 12.38
#